data_f297b3f88051746f7c9cdee9ed8605c6
#
_entry.id   f297b3f88051746f7c9cdee9ed8605c6
#
_cell.length_a   1.000
_cell.length_b   1.000
_cell.length_c   1.000
_cell.angle_alpha   90.00
_cell.angle_beta   90.00
_cell.angle_gamma   90.00
#
_symmetry.space_group_name_H-M   'P 1'
#
loop_
_entity.id
_entity.type
_entity.pdbx_description
1 polymer ?
#
loop_
_entity_poly.entity_id
_entity_poly.type
_entity_poly.pdbx_seq_one_letter_code
_entity_poly.pdbx_strand_id
1 'polypeptide(L)'
;VREHGSGNAGTTNTFRVLGVPAGVTVFAMDFMKGFVPSFWLSAIAFDLFSGPLAPPNWDVEAFLKIACGLFAVIGHMYPIFARFKGGKGAATACGMLFGIEPISIAISFVMFAAIIMITKYVSLASITATILYPINLLVMRYGLEMEVDGSIIVFAMIVATGIIYRHRSNIQRLKDGTENKVGKGNNKSEPEVQTEKVQV
;
A
#
# COMPACT_ATOMS: atom_id res chain seq x y z
N VAL A 1 -13.38 6.15 -12.55
CA VAL A 1 -12.84 5.80 -11.22
C VAL A 1 -12.63 7.04 -10.37
N ARG A 2 -12.09 8.13 -10.91
CA ARG A 2 -11.84 9.38 -10.16
C ARG A 2 -13.09 10.16 -9.79
N GLU A 3 -14.18 9.94 -10.51
CA GLU A 3 -15.51 10.57 -10.29
C GLU A 3 -16.48 9.63 -9.59
N HIS A 4 -16.10 8.38 -9.33
CA HIS A 4 -16.96 7.35 -8.76
C HIS A 4 -16.33 6.68 -7.54
N GLY A 5 -17.16 6.16 -6.66
CA GLY A 5 -16.74 5.50 -5.42
C GLY A 5 -16.07 6.45 -4.43
N SER A 6 -14.81 6.19 -4.08
CA SER A 6 -14.04 7.07 -3.18
C SER A 6 -13.28 8.19 -3.91
N GLY A 7 -13.40 8.29 -5.24
CA GLY A 7 -12.65 9.23 -6.06
C GLY A 7 -11.14 8.96 -6.17
N ASN A 8 -10.64 7.92 -5.51
CA ASN A 8 -9.21 7.58 -5.53
C ASN A 8 -8.87 6.71 -6.74
N ALA A 9 -7.74 6.98 -7.41
CA ALA A 9 -7.27 6.20 -8.55
C ALA A 9 -6.63 4.85 -8.18
N GLY A 10 -6.59 4.47 -6.90
CA GLY A 10 -5.93 3.26 -6.42
C GLY A 10 -6.78 1.99 -6.54
N THR A 11 -6.12 0.87 -6.32
CA THR A 11 -6.62 -0.51 -6.42
C THR A 11 -7.99 -0.73 -5.78
N THR A 12 -8.19 -0.31 -4.51
CA THR A 12 -9.44 -0.55 -3.76
C THR A 12 -10.65 0.11 -4.41
N ASN A 13 -10.48 1.32 -4.94
CA ASN A 13 -11.57 2.00 -5.64
C ASN A 13 -11.83 1.37 -7.02
N THR A 14 -10.80 0.90 -7.68
CA THR A 14 -10.94 0.17 -8.95
C THR A 14 -11.72 -1.13 -8.76
N PHE A 15 -11.43 -1.91 -7.71
CA PHE A 15 -12.25 -3.08 -7.35
C PHE A 15 -13.72 -2.74 -7.14
N ARG A 16 -14.00 -1.59 -6.49
CA ARG A 16 -15.36 -1.16 -6.18
C ARG A 16 -16.14 -0.71 -7.40
N VAL A 17 -15.49 0.02 -8.31
CA VAL A 17 -16.15 0.68 -9.45
C VAL A 17 -16.16 -0.19 -10.70
N LEU A 18 -15.05 -0.90 -10.98
CA LEU A 18 -14.85 -1.66 -12.21
C LEU A 18 -14.83 -3.18 -12.01
N GLY A 19 -14.97 -3.64 -10.77
CA GLY A 19 -15.02 -5.06 -10.43
C GLY A 19 -13.65 -5.72 -10.30
N VAL A 20 -13.69 -7.07 -10.13
CA VAL A 20 -12.52 -7.87 -9.75
C VAL A 20 -11.43 -7.89 -10.81
N PRO A 21 -11.69 -8.12 -12.11
CA PRO A 21 -10.62 -8.21 -13.10
C PRO A 21 -9.80 -6.92 -13.19
N ALA A 22 -10.46 -5.77 -13.30
CA ALA A 22 -9.79 -4.47 -13.34
C ALA A 22 -9.03 -4.15 -12.05
N GLY A 23 -9.62 -4.49 -10.90
CA GLY A 23 -8.99 -4.31 -9.59
C GLY A 23 -7.72 -5.12 -9.43
N VAL A 24 -7.71 -6.40 -9.85
CA VAL A 24 -6.52 -7.26 -9.84
C VAL A 24 -5.44 -6.72 -10.78
N THR A 25 -5.82 -6.30 -11.99
CA THR A 25 -4.86 -5.71 -12.94
C THR A 25 -4.19 -4.48 -12.37
N VAL A 26 -4.96 -3.54 -11.82
CA VAL A 26 -4.40 -2.31 -11.20
C VAL A 26 -3.55 -2.66 -9.98
N PHE A 27 -3.97 -3.63 -9.15
CA PHE A 27 -3.15 -4.10 -8.03
C PHE A 27 -1.80 -4.63 -8.51
N ALA A 28 -1.80 -5.53 -9.50
CA ALA A 28 -0.57 -6.11 -10.05
C ALA A 28 0.35 -5.01 -10.62
N MET A 29 -0.19 -4.07 -11.39
CA MET A 29 0.59 -2.94 -11.92
C MET A 29 1.16 -2.06 -10.82
N ASP A 30 0.37 -1.71 -9.80
CA ASP A 30 0.82 -0.88 -8.69
C ASP A 30 1.85 -1.61 -7.81
N PHE A 31 1.68 -2.91 -7.60
CA PHE A 31 2.66 -3.77 -6.93
C PHE A 31 3.99 -3.81 -7.68
N MET A 32 3.96 -4.07 -8.99
CA MET A 32 5.17 -4.13 -9.82
C MET A 32 5.91 -2.79 -9.89
N LYS A 33 5.22 -1.65 -9.83
CA LYS A 33 5.86 -0.32 -9.73
C LYS A 33 6.75 -0.17 -8.49
N GLY A 34 6.45 -0.87 -7.41
CA GLY A 34 7.29 -0.89 -6.21
C GLY A 34 8.33 -2.01 -6.23
N PHE A 35 7.90 -3.22 -6.62
CA PHE A 35 8.77 -4.41 -6.63
C PHE A 35 9.95 -4.28 -7.58
N VAL A 36 9.70 -3.91 -8.83
CA VAL A 36 10.77 -3.82 -9.86
C VAL A 36 11.87 -2.83 -9.46
N PRO A 37 11.60 -1.60 -9.00
CA PRO A 37 12.65 -0.71 -8.57
C PRO A 37 13.43 -1.21 -7.35
N SER A 38 12.75 -1.75 -6.34
CA SER A 38 13.43 -2.18 -5.12
C SER A 38 14.17 -3.51 -5.25
N PHE A 39 13.81 -4.35 -6.20
CA PHE A 39 14.48 -5.64 -6.41
C PHE A 39 15.49 -5.61 -7.55
N TRP A 40 15.06 -5.23 -8.77
CA TRP A 40 15.93 -5.28 -9.95
C TRP A 40 16.73 -4.01 -10.20
N LEU A 41 16.10 -2.82 -10.12
CA LEU A 41 16.85 -1.59 -10.38
C LEU A 41 17.89 -1.32 -9.29
N SER A 42 17.60 -1.69 -8.02
CA SER A 42 18.57 -1.58 -6.94
C SER A 42 19.78 -2.51 -7.15
N ALA A 43 19.58 -3.74 -7.64
CA ALA A 43 20.66 -4.65 -7.96
C ALA A 43 21.53 -4.11 -9.11
N ILE A 44 20.91 -3.60 -10.18
CA ILE A 44 21.65 -2.95 -11.28
C ILE A 44 22.41 -1.73 -10.77
N ALA A 45 21.81 -0.92 -9.89
CA ALA A 45 22.47 0.24 -9.30
C ALA A 45 23.67 -0.18 -8.43
N PHE A 46 23.53 -1.26 -7.66
CA PHE A 46 24.62 -1.82 -6.86
C PHE A 46 25.82 -2.22 -7.72
N ASP A 47 25.57 -2.89 -8.84
CA ASP A 47 26.62 -3.32 -9.78
C ASP A 47 27.29 -2.15 -10.51
N LEU A 48 26.53 -1.09 -10.81
CA LEU A 48 27.03 0.07 -11.56
C LEU A 48 27.79 1.09 -10.71
N PHE A 49 27.45 1.21 -9.44
CA PHE A 49 27.98 2.23 -8.54
C PHE A 49 28.89 1.61 -7.48
N SER A 50 30.19 1.62 -7.73
CA SER A 50 31.21 1.06 -6.82
C SER A 50 31.59 1.99 -5.66
N GLY A 51 30.87 3.11 -5.43
CA GLY A 51 31.22 4.13 -4.43
C GLY A 51 30.37 4.05 -3.15
N PRO A 52 30.69 4.84 -2.12
CA PRO A 52 29.95 4.90 -0.87
C PRO A 52 28.61 5.66 -1.07
N LEU A 53 27.62 4.96 -1.57
CA LEU A 53 26.27 5.53 -1.83
C LEU A 53 25.37 5.53 -0.59
N ALA A 54 25.69 4.72 0.42
CA ALA A 54 24.90 4.62 1.63
C ALA A 54 25.43 5.55 2.73
N PRO A 55 24.57 5.99 3.66
CA PRO A 55 25.01 6.66 4.88
C PRO A 55 25.97 5.77 5.69
N PRO A 56 26.85 6.36 6.53
CA PRO A 56 27.72 5.58 7.40
C PRO A 56 26.94 4.55 8.23
N ASN A 57 27.46 3.34 8.31
CA ASN A 57 26.85 2.20 9.04
C ASN A 57 25.58 1.61 8.44
N TRP A 58 25.21 1.99 7.20
CA TRP A 58 24.13 1.35 6.45
C TRP A 58 24.71 0.35 5.46
N ASP A 59 24.02 -0.78 5.30
CA ASP A 59 24.30 -1.69 4.19
C ASP A 59 23.91 -1.03 2.86
N VAL A 60 24.82 -1.05 1.88
CA VAL A 60 24.63 -0.36 0.58
C VAL A 60 23.49 -0.99 -0.20
N GLU A 61 23.36 -2.31 -0.19
CA GLU A 61 22.29 -3.01 -0.89
C GLU A 61 20.92 -2.68 -0.28
N ALA A 62 20.81 -2.73 1.05
CA ALA A 62 19.59 -2.36 1.77
C ALA A 62 19.20 -0.91 1.49
N PHE A 63 20.18 0.01 1.49
CA PHE A 63 19.95 1.42 1.18
C PHE A 63 19.40 1.62 -0.24
N LEU A 64 19.99 0.97 -1.24
CA LEU A 64 19.57 1.08 -2.63
C LEU A 64 18.17 0.49 -2.84
N LYS A 65 17.86 -0.66 -2.23
CA LYS A 65 16.53 -1.26 -2.24
C LYS A 65 15.48 -0.29 -1.67
N ILE A 66 15.78 0.31 -0.53
CA ILE A 66 14.93 1.29 0.13
C ILE A 66 14.76 2.54 -0.74
N ALA A 67 15.85 3.12 -1.25
CA ALA A 67 15.83 4.36 -2.02
C ALA A 67 15.02 4.18 -3.32
N CYS A 68 15.33 3.15 -4.13
CA CYS A 68 14.61 2.88 -5.38
C CYS A 68 13.12 2.63 -5.14
N GLY A 69 12.78 1.85 -4.12
CA GLY A 69 11.38 1.58 -3.77
C GLY A 69 10.65 2.81 -3.25
N LEU A 70 11.29 3.63 -2.42
CA LEU A 70 10.70 4.85 -1.88
C LEU A 70 10.39 5.86 -2.99
N PHE A 71 11.31 6.09 -3.94
CA PHE A 71 11.06 6.95 -5.09
C PHE A 71 9.91 6.43 -5.94
N ALA A 72 9.76 5.11 -6.10
CA ALA A 72 8.62 4.53 -6.81
C ALA A 72 7.29 4.77 -6.08
N VAL A 73 7.25 4.64 -4.76
CA VAL A 73 6.06 4.93 -3.94
C VAL A 73 5.70 6.42 -4.01
N ILE A 74 6.67 7.31 -3.89
CA ILE A 74 6.46 8.76 -4.01
C ILE A 74 5.93 9.10 -5.41
N GLY A 75 6.53 8.55 -6.48
CA GLY A 75 6.09 8.74 -7.86
C GLY A 75 4.68 8.23 -8.12
N HIS A 76 4.28 7.12 -7.49
CA HIS A 76 2.90 6.62 -7.54
C HIS A 76 1.91 7.54 -6.80
N MET A 77 2.33 8.11 -5.66
CA MET A 77 1.46 9.00 -4.86
C MET A 77 1.31 10.39 -5.48
N TYR A 78 2.36 10.87 -6.14
CA TYR A 78 2.45 12.22 -6.72
C TYR A 78 2.87 12.17 -8.20
N PRO A 79 2.14 11.47 -9.07
CA PRO A 79 2.50 11.34 -10.48
C PRO A 79 2.37 12.68 -11.21
N ILE A 80 3.45 13.12 -11.85
CA ILE A 80 3.53 14.39 -12.59
C ILE A 80 2.44 14.44 -13.68
N PHE A 81 2.30 13.37 -14.47
CA PHE A 81 1.33 13.28 -15.57
C PHE A 81 -0.14 13.26 -15.12
N ALA A 82 -0.40 13.01 -13.83
CA ALA A 82 -1.74 13.04 -13.25
C ALA A 82 -1.95 14.25 -12.33
N ARG A 83 -1.23 15.34 -12.55
CA ARG A 83 -1.29 16.58 -11.76
C ARG A 83 -1.11 16.34 -10.26
N PHE A 84 -0.18 15.47 -9.91
CA PHE A 84 0.16 15.06 -8.54
C PHE A 84 -1.02 14.40 -7.75
N LYS A 85 -2.04 13.90 -8.45
CA LYS A 85 -3.20 13.21 -7.87
C LYS A 85 -3.11 11.71 -8.13
N GLY A 86 -2.28 11.02 -7.38
CA GLY A 86 -2.07 9.57 -7.46
C GLY A 86 -2.88 8.76 -6.45
N GLY A 87 -2.51 7.48 -6.32
CA GLY A 87 -3.07 6.57 -5.35
C GLY A 87 -2.58 6.81 -3.91
N LYS A 88 -2.95 5.93 -2.98
CA LYS A 88 -2.48 5.97 -1.58
C LYS A 88 -1.10 5.32 -1.39
N GLY A 89 -0.58 4.65 -2.41
CA GLY A 89 0.73 4.00 -2.38
C GLY A 89 0.77 2.62 -1.69
N ALA A 90 -0.34 2.11 -1.17
CA ALA A 90 -0.31 0.86 -0.39
C ALA A 90 0.12 -0.37 -1.20
N ALA A 91 -0.40 -0.56 -2.41
CA ALA A 91 0.00 -1.66 -3.28
C ALA A 91 1.45 -1.52 -3.75
N THR A 92 1.89 -0.29 -4.06
CA THR A 92 3.26 0.01 -4.45
C THR A 92 4.24 -0.19 -3.28
N ALA A 93 3.86 0.24 -2.07
CA ALA A 93 4.65 -0.03 -0.86
C ALA A 93 4.72 -1.53 -0.56
N CYS A 94 3.64 -2.27 -0.74
CA CYS A 94 3.65 -3.73 -0.62
C CYS A 94 4.66 -4.36 -1.59
N GLY A 95 4.64 -3.96 -2.86
CA GLY A 95 5.62 -4.44 -3.86
C GLY A 95 7.07 -4.08 -3.50
N MET A 96 7.30 -2.85 -3.06
CA MET A 96 8.60 -2.40 -2.57
C MET A 96 9.09 -3.28 -1.40
N LEU A 97 8.26 -3.53 -0.40
CA LEU A 97 8.63 -4.32 0.77
C LEU A 97 8.89 -5.80 0.41
N PHE A 98 8.20 -6.35 -0.59
CA PHE A 98 8.53 -7.67 -1.15
C PHE A 98 9.90 -7.69 -1.83
N GLY A 99 10.32 -6.60 -2.46
CA GLY A 99 11.66 -6.48 -3.03
C GLY A 99 12.77 -6.32 -1.99
N ILE A 100 12.45 -5.79 -0.82
CA ILE A 100 13.40 -5.55 0.28
C ILE A 100 13.55 -6.80 1.14
N GLU A 101 12.45 -7.28 1.73
CA GLU A 101 12.44 -8.43 2.65
C GLU A 101 11.16 -9.25 2.45
N PRO A 102 11.21 -10.35 1.64
CA PRO A 102 10.01 -11.07 1.20
C PRO A 102 9.32 -11.87 2.31
N ILE A 103 10.05 -12.38 3.31
CA ILE A 103 9.47 -13.26 4.33
C ILE A 103 8.50 -12.49 5.22
N SER A 104 8.96 -11.38 5.78
CA SER A 104 8.18 -10.54 6.69
C SER A 104 6.91 -10.00 6.02
N ILE A 105 7.03 -9.54 4.77
CA ILE A 105 5.87 -9.02 4.03
C ILE A 105 4.90 -10.13 3.63
N ALA A 106 5.39 -11.34 3.32
CA ALA A 106 4.52 -12.49 3.03
C ALA A 106 3.66 -12.85 4.24
N ILE A 107 4.23 -12.89 5.45
CA ILE A 107 3.48 -13.10 6.69
C ILE A 107 2.41 -12.01 6.87
N SER A 108 2.81 -10.74 6.71
CA SER A 108 1.88 -9.61 6.82
C SER A 108 0.77 -9.66 5.77
N PHE A 109 1.07 -10.14 4.55
CA PHE A 109 0.09 -10.30 3.48
C PHE A 109 -0.90 -11.43 3.74
N VAL A 110 -0.45 -12.55 4.32
CA VAL A 110 -1.35 -13.63 4.76
C VAL A 110 -2.33 -13.11 5.82
N MET A 111 -1.84 -12.33 6.80
CA MET A 111 -2.70 -11.70 7.80
C MET A 111 -3.68 -10.69 7.19
N PHE A 112 -3.23 -9.89 6.23
CA PHE A 112 -4.09 -8.99 5.46
C PHE A 112 -5.23 -9.76 4.79
N ALA A 113 -4.91 -10.87 4.09
CA ALA A 113 -5.90 -11.70 3.42
C ALA A 113 -6.90 -12.31 4.43
N ALA A 114 -6.42 -12.85 5.54
CA ALA A 114 -7.26 -13.42 6.60
C ALA A 114 -8.24 -12.39 7.17
N ILE A 115 -7.76 -11.19 7.51
CA ILE A 115 -8.59 -10.12 8.06
C ILE A 115 -9.65 -9.66 7.05
N ILE A 116 -9.30 -9.51 5.77
CA ILE A 116 -10.27 -9.18 4.71
C ILE A 116 -11.33 -10.26 4.55
N MET A 117 -10.95 -11.52 4.58
CA MET A 117 -11.89 -12.65 4.44
C MET A 117 -12.91 -12.67 5.59
N ILE A 118 -12.47 -12.39 6.82
CA ILE A 118 -13.32 -12.43 8.02
C ILE A 118 -14.16 -11.15 8.13
N THR A 119 -13.54 -9.98 8.03
CA THR A 119 -14.17 -8.70 8.40
C THR A 119 -14.76 -7.93 7.23
N LYS A 120 -14.30 -8.20 6.02
CA LYS A 120 -14.58 -7.45 4.78
C LYS A 120 -14.11 -5.98 4.79
N TYR A 121 -13.31 -5.57 5.78
CA TYR A 121 -12.74 -4.23 5.87
C TYR A 121 -11.30 -4.19 5.34
N VAL A 122 -11.11 -3.63 4.13
CA VAL A 122 -9.75 -3.47 3.53
C VAL A 122 -8.87 -2.56 4.39
N SER A 123 -9.44 -1.50 4.95
CA SER A 123 -8.70 -0.56 5.78
C SER A 123 -8.17 -1.20 7.07
N LEU A 124 -8.98 -2.02 7.74
CA LEU A 124 -8.55 -2.75 8.93
C LEU A 124 -7.41 -3.73 8.59
N ALA A 125 -7.58 -4.51 7.51
CA ALA A 125 -6.55 -5.43 7.04
C ALA A 125 -5.23 -4.71 6.70
N SER A 126 -5.31 -3.56 5.99
CA SER A 126 -4.13 -2.76 5.64
C SER A 126 -3.42 -2.21 6.87
N ILE A 127 -4.15 -1.67 7.84
CA ILE A 127 -3.57 -1.12 9.08
C ILE A 127 -2.88 -2.22 9.87
N THR A 128 -3.54 -3.37 10.05
CA THR A 128 -2.95 -4.50 10.80
C THR A 128 -1.70 -5.04 10.11
N ALA A 129 -1.73 -5.28 8.79
CA ALA A 129 -0.56 -5.75 8.04
C ALA A 129 0.60 -4.74 8.13
N THR A 130 0.29 -3.44 8.07
CA THR A 130 1.29 -2.37 8.22
C THR A 130 1.98 -2.38 9.58
N ILE A 131 1.24 -2.65 10.65
CA ILE A 131 1.80 -2.76 12.02
C ILE A 131 2.61 -4.04 12.17
N LEU A 132 2.12 -5.15 11.61
CA LEU A 132 2.79 -6.45 11.73
C LEU A 132 4.13 -6.50 11.00
N TYR A 133 4.29 -5.78 9.89
CA TYR A 133 5.52 -5.83 9.10
C TYR A 133 6.78 -5.48 9.92
N PRO A 134 6.89 -4.31 10.58
CA PRO A 134 8.05 -4.01 11.42
C PRO A 134 8.17 -4.92 12.65
N ILE A 135 7.05 -5.41 13.20
CA ILE A 135 7.08 -6.38 14.31
C ILE A 135 7.70 -7.69 13.84
N ASN A 136 7.33 -8.19 12.67
CA ASN A 136 7.93 -9.41 12.10
C ASN A 136 9.44 -9.25 11.90
N LEU A 137 9.90 -8.10 11.39
CA LEU A 137 11.33 -7.82 11.23
C LEU A 137 12.07 -7.84 12.57
N LEU A 138 11.48 -7.27 13.63
CA LEU A 138 12.05 -7.32 14.98
C LEU A 138 12.12 -8.75 15.50
N VAL A 139 11.07 -9.55 15.32
CA VAL A 139 11.06 -10.96 15.72
C VAL A 139 12.09 -11.76 14.94
N MET A 140 12.20 -11.54 13.62
CA MET A 140 13.21 -12.21 12.79
C MET A 140 14.63 -11.89 13.27
N ARG A 141 14.94 -10.61 13.53
CA ARG A 141 16.28 -10.19 13.94
C ARG A 141 16.63 -10.63 15.37
N TYR A 142 15.76 -10.36 16.33
CA TYR A 142 16.07 -10.52 17.76
C TYR A 142 15.52 -11.81 18.37
N GLY A 143 14.49 -12.40 17.78
CA GLY A 143 13.88 -13.64 18.27
C GLY A 143 14.35 -14.89 17.54
N LEU A 144 14.59 -14.79 16.23
CA LEU A 144 15.04 -15.89 15.38
C LEU A 144 16.49 -15.78 14.94
N GLU A 145 17.20 -14.73 15.38
CA GLU A 145 18.60 -14.47 15.05
C GLU A 145 18.91 -14.44 13.54
N MET A 146 17.93 -14.05 12.73
CA MET A 146 18.07 -13.92 11.28
C MET A 146 18.83 -12.62 10.92
N GLU A 147 19.58 -12.66 9.82
CA GLU A 147 20.28 -11.48 9.29
C GLU A 147 19.28 -10.51 8.66
N VAL A 148 18.81 -9.55 9.44
CA VAL A 148 17.98 -8.43 8.99
C VAL A 148 18.71 -7.14 9.29
N ASP A 149 18.97 -6.31 8.27
CA ASP A 149 19.66 -5.03 8.47
C ASP A 149 18.80 -4.06 9.30
N GLY A 150 19.44 -3.37 10.25
CA GLY A 150 18.75 -2.44 11.17
C GLY A 150 18.10 -1.26 10.45
N SER A 151 18.66 -0.82 9.31
CA SER A 151 18.10 0.25 8.50
C SER A 151 16.75 -0.10 7.91
N ILE A 152 16.55 -1.38 7.54
CA ILE A 152 15.26 -1.90 7.04
C ILE A 152 14.18 -1.78 8.13
N ILE A 153 14.53 -2.08 9.39
CA ILE A 153 13.58 -1.99 10.52
C ILE A 153 13.19 -0.52 10.77
N VAL A 154 14.17 0.38 10.81
CA VAL A 154 13.92 1.83 10.99
C VAL A 154 13.05 2.35 9.86
N PHE A 155 13.40 2.00 8.62
CA PHE A 155 12.61 2.37 7.44
C PHE A 155 11.19 1.83 7.50
N ALA A 156 11.00 0.55 7.87
CA ALA A 156 9.70 -0.07 8.02
C ALA A 156 8.83 0.68 9.04
N MET A 157 9.39 1.11 10.17
CA MET A 157 8.66 1.91 11.19
C MET A 157 8.24 3.28 10.65
N ILE A 158 9.11 3.96 9.89
CA ILE A 158 8.80 5.25 9.26
C ILE A 158 7.65 5.09 8.26
N VAL A 159 7.73 4.09 7.38
CA VAL A 159 6.69 3.80 6.37
C VAL A 159 5.37 3.42 7.05
N ALA A 160 5.42 2.56 8.07
CA ALA A 160 4.24 2.16 8.83
C ALA A 160 3.54 3.37 9.46
N THR A 161 4.30 4.26 10.08
CA THR A 161 3.77 5.52 10.65
C THR A 161 3.09 6.38 9.59
N GLY A 162 3.73 6.57 8.44
CA GLY A 162 3.17 7.32 7.30
C GLY A 162 1.88 6.70 6.76
N ILE A 163 1.84 5.37 6.60
CA ILE A 163 0.65 4.66 6.12
C ILE A 163 -0.50 4.77 7.13
N ILE A 164 -0.24 4.57 8.43
CA ILE A 164 -1.24 4.68 9.49
C ILE A 164 -1.81 6.11 9.50
N TYR A 165 -0.96 7.12 9.43
CA TYR A 165 -1.41 8.52 9.34
C TYR A 165 -2.33 8.76 8.14
N ARG A 166 -2.01 8.20 6.98
CA ARG A 166 -2.88 8.30 5.79
C ARG A 166 -4.20 7.53 5.94
N HIS A 167 -4.29 6.58 6.84
CA HIS A 167 -5.51 5.85 7.15
C HIS A 167 -6.35 6.47 8.28
N ARG A 168 -5.99 7.65 8.80
CA ARG A 168 -6.70 8.29 9.94
C ARG A 168 -8.21 8.42 9.73
N SER A 169 -8.65 8.76 8.51
CA SER A 169 -10.08 8.84 8.18
C SER A 169 -10.76 7.46 8.13
N ASN A 170 -10.02 6.42 7.73
CA ASN A 170 -10.52 5.05 7.79
C ASN A 170 -10.64 4.58 9.23
N ILE A 171 -9.65 4.90 10.08
CA ILE A 171 -9.68 4.59 11.52
C ILE A 171 -10.90 5.22 12.18
N GLN A 172 -11.19 6.49 11.88
CA GLN A 172 -12.39 7.14 12.41
C GLN A 172 -13.66 6.44 11.97
N ARG A 173 -13.81 6.13 10.65
CA ARG A 173 -14.97 5.41 10.14
C ARG A 173 -15.11 3.99 10.71
N LEU A 174 -14.00 3.30 10.99
CA LEU A 174 -14.02 1.99 11.67
C LEU A 174 -14.57 2.12 13.09
N LYS A 175 -14.16 3.15 13.84
CA LYS A 175 -14.68 3.43 15.19
C LYS A 175 -16.16 3.78 15.18
N ASP A 176 -16.59 4.55 14.19
CA ASP A 176 -17.98 5.00 14.04
C ASP A 176 -18.88 3.92 13.39
N GLY A 177 -18.34 2.76 13.00
CA GLY A 177 -19.07 1.69 12.31
C GLY A 177 -19.51 2.03 10.89
N THR A 178 -18.98 3.10 10.30
CA THR A 178 -19.35 3.64 8.97
C THR A 178 -18.37 3.29 7.85
N GLU A 179 -17.34 2.47 8.14
CA GLU A 179 -16.37 2.06 7.12
C GLU A 179 -16.99 1.12 6.09
N ASN A 180 -16.60 1.29 4.82
CA ASN A 180 -17.12 0.51 3.71
C ASN A 180 -16.55 -0.92 3.68
N LYS A 181 -17.45 -1.91 3.61
CA LYS A 181 -17.10 -3.33 3.42
C LYS A 181 -16.93 -3.67 1.94
N VAL A 182 -16.05 -4.61 1.65
CA VAL A 182 -15.95 -5.23 0.31
C VAL A 182 -17.22 -6.06 0.05
N GLY A 183 -17.77 -5.95 -1.15
CA GLY A 183 -18.95 -6.74 -1.58
C GLY A 183 -20.31 -6.19 -1.16
N LYS A 184 -20.39 -5.18 -0.31
CA LYS A 184 -21.64 -4.40 -0.18
C LYS A 184 -21.59 -3.27 -1.21
N GLY A 185 -22.33 -3.44 -2.31
CA GLY A 185 -22.66 -2.34 -3.20
C GLY A 185 -23.28 -1.22 -2.37
N ASN A 186 -22.79 0.00 -2.52
CA ASN A 186 -23.45 1.18 -1.99
C ASN A 186 -24.74 1.38 -2.79
N ASN A 187 -25.81 0.71 -2.39
CA ASN A 187 -27.16 1.19 -2.69
C ASN A 187 -27.40 2.47 -1.87
N LYS A 188 -26.68 3.53 -2.19
CA LYS A 188 -27.22 4.86 -2.01
C LYS A 188 -28.29 4.96 -3.09
N SER A 189 -29.55 4.76 -2.68
CA SER A 189 -30.71 5.22 -3.41
C SER A 189 -30.36 6.52 -4.12
N GLU A 190 -30.45 6.50 -5.46
CA GLU A 190 -30.58 7.73 -6.23
C GLU A 190 -31.67 8.55 -5.57
N PRO A 191 -31.48 9.87 -5.37
CA PRO A 191 -32.60 10.69 -4.92
C PRO A 191 -33.72 10.51 -5.95
N GLU A 192 -34.89 10.07 -5.46
CA GLU A 192 -36.09 10.05 -6.26
C GLU A 192 -36.27 11.43 -6.92
N VAL A 193 -36.12 11.44 -8.23
CA VAL A 193 -36.53 12.58 -9.04
C VAL A 193 -38.02 12.68 -8.86
N GLN A 194 -38.46 13.57 -7.96
CA GLN A 194 -39.85 13.97 -7.87
C GLN A 194 -40.20 14.57 -9.24
N THR A 195 -40.88 13.75 -10.06
CA THR A 195 -41.59 14.23 -11.24
C THR A 195 -42.71 15.12 -10.76
N GLU A 196 -42.46 16.42 -10.72
CA GLU A 196 -43.46 17.46 -10.56
C GLU A 196 -44.47 17.32 -11.70
N LYS A 197 -45.66 16.80 -11.35
CA LYS A 197 -46.77 16.75 -12.29
C LYS A 197 -47.16 18.19 -12.61
N VAL A 198 -46.76 18.64 -13.78
CA VAL A 198 -47.32 19.83 -14.39
C VAL A 198 -48.79 19.50 -14.67
N GLN A 199 -49.72 20.05 -13.87
CA GLN A 199 -51.15 20.12 -14.19
C GLN A 199 -51.35 21.22 -15.22
N VAL A 200 -51.88 20.83 -16.37
CA VAL A 200 -52.44 21.69 -17.42
C VAL A 200 -53.88 22.05 -17.04
#